data_84f65e04ec18b81ae48bea85b04c5443
#
_entry.id   84f65e04ec18b81ae48bea85b04c5443
#
_cell.length_a   1.000
_cell.length_b   1.000
_cell.length_c   1.000
_cell.angle_alpha   90.00
_cell.angle_beta   90.00
_cell.angle_gamma   90.00
#
_symmetry.space_group_name_H-M   'P 1'
#
loop_
_entity.id
_entity.type
_entity.pdbx_description
1 polymer ?
#
loop_
_entity_poly.entity_id
_entity_poly.type
_entity_poly.pdbx_seq_one_letter_code
_entity_poly.pdbx_strand_id
1 'polypeptide(L)'
;EMLDFLSACLRYGVSICVAGATSSGKTTVAGWLLSTIPERKRIFTIEDGSRELQLIRERDGRVTNSVVHTQTRDSENERQRIDQIALLDIALRFNPDIICVGEMRGPEANAAQEAARVGIAVLTTIHSNSSEGTYRRMVSLCKRAVDTPDDTLMGYVTEAYPIVVYCR
;
A
#
# COMPACT_ATOMS: atom_id res chain seq x y z
N GLU A 1 11.21 7.01 -18.35
CA GLU A 1 11.77 8.00 -17.40
C GLU A 1 11.02 8.10 -16.07
N MET A 2 9.76 8.60 -16.03
CA MET A 2 9.01 8.72 -14.76
C MET A 2 8.73 7.36 -14.10
N LEU A 3 8.23 6.41 -14.87
CA LEU A 3 7.95 5.06 -14.36
C LEU A 3 9.22 4.33 -13.91
N ASP A 4 10.33 4.49 -14.64
CA ASP A 4 11.63 3.91 -14.26
C ASP A 4 12.15 4.48 -12.95
N PHE A 5 11.97 5.81 -12.75
CA PHE A 5 12.29 6.48 -11.50
C PHE A 5 11.45 5.92 -10.34
N LEU A 6 10.14 5.81 -10.50
CA LEU A 6 9.24 5.27 -9.47
C LEU A 6 9.57 3.79 -9.14
N SER A 7 9.86 2.99 -10.17
CA SER A 7 10.32 1.61 -9.99
C SER A 7 11.61 1.54 -9.18
N ALA A 8 12.59 2.39 -9.50
CA ALA A 8 13.84 2.47 -8.75
C ALA A 8 13.58 2.88 -7.29
N CYS A 9 12.77 3.90 -7.05
CA CYS A 9 12.41 4.35 -5.70
C CYS A 9 11.82 3.21 -4.87
N LEU A 10 10.81 2.50 -5.40
CA LEU A 10 10.19 1.39 -4.69
C LEU A 10 11.16 0.23 -4.43
N ARG A 11 12.03 -0.10 -5.38
CA ARG A 11 13.10 -1.12 -5.22
C ARG A 11 14.07 -0.79 -4.09
N TYR A 12 14.35 0.49 -3.87
CA TYR A 12 15.26 0.97 -2.83
C TYR A 12 14.54 1.31 -1.51
N GLY A 13 13.28 0.94 -1.37
CA GLY A 13 12.58 1.05 -0.09
C GLY A 13 11.81 2.36 0.11
N VAL A 14 11.67 3.19 -0.93
CA VAL A 14 10.88 4.42 -0.86
C VAL A 14 9.41 4.10 -1.05
N SER A 15 8.59 4.46 -0.07
CA SER A 15 7.13 4.28 -0.15
C SER A 15 6.49 5.24 -1.14
N ILE A 16 5.47 4.76 -1.83
CA ILE A 16 4.78 5.50 -2.89
C ILE A 16 3.26 5.41 -2.68
N CYS A 17 2.59 6.53 -2.78
CA CYS A 17 1.13 6.59 -2.84
C CYS A 17 0.67 6.94 -4.26
N VAL A 18 -0.20 6.11 -4.84
CA VAL A 18 -0.83 6.37 -6.14
C VAL A 18 -2.23 6.90 -5.90
N ALA A 19 -2.44 8.17 -6.20
CA ALA A 19 -3.69 8.88 -5.98
C ALA A 19 -4.44 9.14 -7.29
N GLY A 20 -5.74 9.35 -7.21
CA GLY A 20 -6.56 9.72 -8.37
C GLY A 20 -8.03 9.35 -8.20
N ALA A 21 -8.84 9.72 -9.18
CA ALA A 21 -10.26 9.40 -9.22
C ALA A 21 -10.53 7.89 -9.40
N THR A 22 -11.79 7.48 -9.28
CA THR A 22 -12.19 6.11 -9.64
C THR A 22 -11.87 5.84 -11.11
N SER A 23 -11.38 4.65 -11.41
CA SER A 23 -11.02 4.21 -12.78
C SER A 23 -9.90 5.02 -13.46
N SER A 24 -9.10 5.79 -12.72
CA SER A 24 -7.96 6.55 -13.27
C SER A 24 -6.70 5.70 -13.50
N GLY A 25 -6.76 4.38 -13.31
CA GLY A 25 -5.62 3.48 -13.53
C GLY A 25 -4.67 3.32 -12.33
N LYS A 26 -5.06 3.72 -11.12
CA LYS A 26 -4.22 3.58 -9.90
C LYS A 26 -3.74 2.14 -9.69
N THR A 27 -4.66 1.17 -9.72
CA THR A 27 -4.34 -0.26 -9.54
C THR A 27 -3.43 -0.76 -10.64
N THR A 28 -3.60 -0.28 -11.88
CA THR A 28 -2.74 -0.63 -13.01
C THR A 28 -1.30 -0.13 -12.78
N VAL A 29 -1.14 1.12 -12.34
CA VAL A 29 0.18 1.69 -12.01
C VAL A 29 0.81 0.94 -10.85
N ALA A 30 0.05 0.68 -9.78
CA ALA A 30 0.55 -0.08 -8.64
C ALA A 30 0.98 -1.50 -9.03
N GLY A 31 0.16 -2.22 -9.80
CA GLY A 31 0.48 -3.56 -10.31
C GLY A 31 1.72 -3.56 -11.19
N TRP A 32 1.87 -2.56 -12.07
CA TRP A 32 3.06 -2.41 -12.89
C TRP A 32 4.32 -2.18 -12.03
N LEU A 33 4.26 -1.26 -11.06
CA LEU A 33 5.39 -1.00 -10.14
C LEU A 33 5.80 -2.28 -9.40
N LEU A 34 4.84 -3.04 -8.85
CA LEU A 34 5.12 -4.29 -8.16
C LEU A 34 5.68 -5.36 -9.11
N SER A 35 5.26 -5.38 -10.37
CA SER A 35 5.81 -6.31 -11.36
C SER A 35 7.28 -6.07 -11.68
N THR A 36 7.82 -4.88 -11.40
CA THR A 36 9.24 -4.56 -11.60
C THR A 36 10.14 -5.00 -10.45
N ILE A 37 9.57 -5.40 -9.32
CA ILE A 37 10.33 -5.78 -8.13
C ILE A 37 11.09 -7.09 -8.36
N PRO A 38 12.38 -7.16 -7.97
CA PRO A 38 13.18 -8.37 -8.12
C PRO A 38 12.58 -9.57 -7.41
N GLU A 39 12.69 -10.77 -8.00
CA GLU A 39 12.12 -12.03 -7.48
C GLU A 39 12.59 -12.38 -6.06
N ARG A 40 13.80 -11.95 -5.68
CA ARG A 40 14.36 -12.15 -4.33
C ARG A 40 13.70 -11.35 -3.23
N LYS A 41 12.92 -10.30 -3.59
CA LYS A 41 12.23 -9.44 -2.63
C LYS A 41 10.85 -10.00 -2.33
N ARG A 42 10.47 -9.96 -1.05
CA ARG A 42 9.17 -10.42 -0.59
C ARG A 42 8.15 -9.30 -0.66
N ILE A 43 7.06 -9.56 -1.37
CA ILE A 43 5.90 -8.66 -1.49
C ILE A 43 4.75 -9.25 -0.68
N PHE A 44 4.10 -8.43 0.14
CA PHE A 44 2.87 -8.78 0.83
C PHE A 44 1.76 -7.85 0.34
N THR A 45 0.68 -8.40 -0.24
CA THR A 45 -0.45 -7.60 -0.71
C THR A 45 -1.66 -7.76 0.19
N ILE A 46 -2.33 -6.64 0.45
CA ILE A 46 -3.58 -6.55 1.22
C ILE A 46 -4.61 -5.91 0.31
N GLU A 47 -5.58 -6.68 -0.13
CA GLU A 47 -6.64 -6.23 -1.04
C GLU A 47 -8.01 -6.33 -0.37
N ASP A 48 -8.91 -5.42 -0.71
CA ASP A 48 -10.24 -5.36 -0.12
C ASP A 48 -11.29 -5.94 -1.08
N GLY A 49 -11.95 -7.00 -0.63
CA GLY A 49 -13.07 -7.64 -1.33
C GLY A 49 -12.69 -8.49 -2.55
N SER A 50 -11.84 -8.01 -3.45
CA SER A 50 -11.43 -8.74 -4.66
C SER A 50 -9.92 -8.68 -4.88
N ARG A 51 -9.37 -9.76 -5.46
CA ARG A 51 -7.97 -9.84 -5.83
C ARG A 51 -7.79 -9.29 -7.25
N GLU A 52 -7.19 -8.12 -7.36
CA GLU A 52 -6.89 -7.45 -8.63
C GLU A 52 -5.43 -7.64 -9.08
N LEU A 53 -4.51 -7.77 -8.10
CA LEU A 53 -3.08 -7.87 -8.37
C LEU A 53 -2.68 -9.31 -8.71
N GLN A 54 -2.07 -9.49 -9.89
CA GLN A 54 -1.57 -10.77 -10.40
C GLN A 54 -0.04 -10.72 -10.46
N LEU A 55 0.63 -11.05 -9.35
CA LEU A 55 2.08 -10.85 -9.19
C LEU A 55 2.89 -12.15 -9.18
N ILE A 56 2.25 -13.31 -9.15
CA ILE A 56 2.94 -14.60 -9.17
C ILE A 56 3.64 -14.78 -10.52
N ARG A 57 4.92 -15.10 -10.46
CA ARG A 57 5.74 -15.43 -11.64
C ARG A 57 6.10 -16.90 -11.61
N GLU A 58 5.92 -17.53 -12.75
CA GLU A 58 6.26 -18.95 -12.93
C GLU A 58 7.27 -19.11 -14.07
N ARG A 59 8.18 -20.05 -13.88
CA ARG A 59 9.11 -20.51 -14.90
C ARG A 59 9.24 -22.03 -14.78
N ASP A 60 9.02 -22.74 -15.86
CA ASP A 60 9.06 -24.21 -15.91
C ASP A 60 8.16 -24.88 -14.84
N GLY A 61 6.96 -24.33 -14.64
CA GLY A 61 5.98 -24.83 -13.65
C GLY A 61 6.34 -24.60 -12.19
N ARG A 62 7.31 -23.71 -11.91
CA ARG A 62 7.73 -23.36 -10.56
C ARG A 62 7.56 -21.86 -10.31
N VAL A 63 7.02 -21.52 -9.16
CA VAL A 63 6.97 -20.10 -8.70
C VAL A 63 8.38 -19.62 -8.42
N THR A 64 8.76 -18.47 -9.01
CA THR A 64 10.11 -17.91 -8.92
C THR A 64 10.24 -16.72 -8.00
N ASN A 65 9.12 -16.08 -7.63
CA ASN A 65 9.13 -14.90 -6.77
C ASN A 65 8.41 -15.15 -5.43
N SER A 66 8.68 -14.29 -4.45
CA SER A 66 8.08 -14.37 -3.11
C SER A 66 6.97 -13.34 -2.97
N VAL A 67 5.72 -13.79 -3.15
CA VAL A 67 4.53 -12.94 -2.98
C VAL A 67 3.51 -13.63 -2.09
N VAL A 68 3.04 -12.92 -1.07
CA VAL A 68 1.93 -13.34 -0.22
C VAL A 68 0.73 -12.45 -0.55
N HIS A 69 -0.28 -13.03 -1.17
CA HIS A 69 -1.54 -12.35 -1.46
C HIS A 69 -2.54 -12.57 -0.34
N THR A 70 -3.06 -11.49 0.23
CA THR A 70 -4.13 -11.55 1.24
C THR A 70 -5.31 -10.67 0.85
N GLN A 71 -6.47 -11.03 1.37
CA GLN A 71 -7.71 -10.30 1.17
C GLN A 71 -8.42 -10.13 2.51
N THR A 72 -9.12 -9.01 2.67
CA THR A 72 -10.05 -8.83 3.77
C THR A 72 -11.19 -9.83 3.66
N ARG A 73 -11.74 -10.18 4.80
CA ARG A 73 -12.94 -10.99 4.86
C ARG A 73 -13.98 -10.29 5.71
N ASP A 74 -15.05 -9.88 5.09
CA ASP A 74 -16.22 -9.39 5.80
C ASP A 74 -17.03 -10.54 6.39
N SER A 75 -17.56 -10.36 7.61
CA SER A 75 -18.38 -11.35 8.30
C SER A 75 -19.26 -10.67 9.33
N GLU A 76 -20.50 -11.14 9.47
CA GLU A 76 -21.39 -10.74 10.56
C GLU A 76 -20.86 -11.21 11.93
N ASN A 77 -20.05 -12.28 11.94
CA ASN A 77 -19.35 -12.74 13.12
C ASN A 77 -18.00 -12.03 13.23
N GLU A 78 -17.87 -11.15 14.23
CA GLU A 78 -16.64 -10.39 14.48
C GLU A 78 -15.37 -11.25 14.59
N ARG A 79 -15.48 -12.45 15.15
CA ARG A 79 -14.33 -13.39 15.26
C ARG A 79 -13.85 -13.93 13.92
N GLN A 80 -14.67 -13.82 12.89
CA GLN A 80 -14.34 -14.28 11.52
C GLN A 80 -14.03 -13.13 10.58
N ARG A 81 -14.26 -11.89 11.03
CA ARG A 81 -13.93 -10.70 10.26
C ARG A 81 -12.42 -10.48 10.26
N ILE A 82 -11.87 -10.21 9.08
CA ILE A 82 -10.47 -9.89 8.89
C ILE A 82 -10.42 -8.58 8.12
N ASP A 83 -9.97 -7.52 8.77
CA ASP A 83 -9.82 -6.20 8.18
C ASP A 83 -8.37 -5.94 7.73
N GLN A 84 -8.14 -4.79 7.10
CA GLN A 84 -6.82 -4.41 6.60
C GLN A 84 -5.82 -4.18 7.73
N ILE A 85 -6.26 -3.73 8.92
CA ILE A 85 -5.37 -3.53 10.08
C ILE A 85 -4.83 -4.87 10.57
N ALA A 86 -5.71 -5.87 10.72
CA ALA A 86 -5.29 -7.21 11.11
C ALA A 86 -4.31 -7.83 10.10
N LEU A 87 -4.51 -7.58 8.79
CA LEU A 87 -3.61 -8.06 7.75
C LEU A 87 -2.27 -7.30 7.76
N LEU A 88 -2.25 -6.01 8.08
CA LEU A 88 -1.02 -5.25 8.28
C LEU A 88 -0.19 -5.79 9.45
N ASP A 89 -0.83 -6.09 10.59
CA ASP A 89 -0.16 -6.69 11.75
C ASP A 89 0.46 -8.06 11.41
N ILE A 90 -0.25 -8.85 10.59
CA ILE A 90 0.26 -10.13 10.09
C ILE A 90 1.43 -9.89 9.13
N ALA A 91 1.30 -8.94 8.20
CA ALA A 91 2.32 -8.64 7.21
C ALA A 91 3.67 -8.34 7.85
N LEU A 92 3.70 -7.55 8.93
CA LEU A 92 4.94 -7.21 9.65
C LEU A 92 5.70 -8.45 10.16
N ARG A 93 4.98 -9.54 10.47
CA ARG A 93 5.58 -10.80 10.95
C ARG A 93 6.19 -11.64 9.83
N PHE A 94 5.81 -11.38 8.57
CA PHE A 94 6.34 -12.07 7.40
C PHE A 94 7.68 -11.47 6.92
N ASN A 95 8.16 -10.42 7.56
CA ASN A 95 9.38 -9.70 7.17
C ASN A 95 9.38 -9.35 5.67
N PRO A 96 8.40 -8.59 5.17
CA PRO A 96 8.31 -8.22 3.77
C PRO A 96 9.30 -7.10 3.44
N ASP A 97 9.80 -7.07 2.22
CA ASP A 97 10.49 -5.91 1.67
C ASP A 97 9.51 -4.80 1.27
N ILE A 98 8.32 -5.22 0.83
CA ILE A 98 7.27 -4.30 0.35
C ILE A 98 5.91 -4.79 0.83
N ILE A 99 5.13 -3.89 1.41
CA ILE A 99 3.70 -4.08 1.66
C ILE A 99 2.91 -3.27 0.64
N CYS A 100 1.97 -3.90 -0.05
CA CYS A 100 1.00 -3.21 -0.90
C CYS A 100 -0.36 -3.22 -0.21
N VAL A 101 -0.83 -2.04 0.19
CA VAL A 101 -2.24 -1.84 0.59
C VAL A 101 -2.99 -1.40 -0.65
N GLY A 102 -3.82 -2.28 -1.19
CA GLY A 102 -4.50 -2.09 -2.47
C GLY A 102 -5.26 -0.78 -2.56
N GLU A 103 -5.95 -0.40 -1.49
CA GLU A 103 -6.59 0.90 -1.34
C GLU A 103 -6.73 1.29 0.13
N MET A 104 -6.34 2.52 0.47
CA MET A 104 -6.58 3.10 1.80
C MET A 104 -7.89 3.91 1.80
N ARG A 105 -8.84 3.52 2.65
CA ARG A 105 -10.16 4.16 2.79
C ARG A 105 -10.50 4.55 4.23
N GLY A 106 -9.79 4.00 5.21
CA GLY A 106 -10.15 4.06 6.62
C GLY A 106 -8.95 4.14 7.58
N PRO A 107 -9.13 3.66 8.81
CA PRO A 107 -8.14 3.76 9.88
C PRO A 107 -6.85 2.98 9.61
N GLU A 108 -6.83 2.02 8.69
CA GLU A 108 -5.64 1.29 8.23
C GLU A 108 -4.53 2.21 7.72
N ALA A 109 -4.89 3.43 7.29
CA ALA A 109 -3.91 4.43 6.86
C ALA A 109 -2.88 4.76 7.95
N ASN A 110 -3.29 4.72 9.24
CA ASN A 110 -2.37 4.95 10.34
C ASN A 110 -1.36 3.79 10.47
N ALA A 111 -1.82 2.55 10.47
CA ALA A 111 -0.93 1.39 10.55
C ALA A 111 0.01 1.30 9.33
N ALA A 112 -0.48 1.64 8.14
CA ALA A 112 0.33 1.65 6.92
C ALA A 112 1.45 2.71 6.95
N GLN A 113 1.16 3.94 7.43
CA GLN A 113 2.19 4.97 7.56
C GLN A 113 3.21 4.62 8.66
N GLU A 114 2.80 3.97 9.74
CA GLU A 114 3.73 3.48 10.77
C GLU A 114 4.67 2.42 10.20
N ALA A 115 4.16 1.45 9.42
CA ALA A 115 4.98 0.45 8.73
C ALA A 115 6.03 1.11 7.80
N ALA A 116 5.64 2.15 7.06
CA ALA A 116 6.54 2.88 6.19
C ALA A 116 7.66 3.60 6.98
N ARG A 117 7.32 4.20 8.12
CA ARG A 117 8.28 4.93 8.97
C ARG A 117 9.27 4.03 9.70
N VAL A 118 8.93 2.76 9.93
CA VAL A 118 9.88 1.79 10.48
C VAL A 118 10.76 1.11 9.42
N GLY A 119 10.68 1.55 8.16
CA GLY A 119 11.60 1.16 7.09
C GLY A 119 11.09 0.09 6.14
N ILE A 120 9.82 -0.27 6.17
CA ILE A 120 9.20 -1.15 5.17
C ILE A 120 8.65 -0.30 4.05
N ALA A 121 9.00 -0.60 2.79
CA ALA A 121 8.39 0.11 1.67
C ALA A 121 6.89 -0.18 1.59
N VAL A 122 6.07 0.85 1.56
CA VAL A 122 4.63 0.73 1.40
C VAL A 122 4.20 1.34 0.07
N LEU A 123 3.55 0.54 -0.76
CA LEU A 123 2.85 1.02 -1.95
C LEU A 123 1.35 0.98 -1.66
N THR A 124 0.66 2.07 -1.94
CA THR A 124 -0.78 2.12 -1.72
C THR A 124 -1.50 2.94 -2.78
N THR A 125 -2.80 2.73 -2.92
CA THR A 125 -3.66 3.62 -3.69
C THR A 125 -4.64 4.36 -2.79
N ILE A 126 -5.07 5.54 -3.23
CA ILE A 126 -6.03 6.36 -2.49
C ILE A 126 -6.88 7.20 -3.44
N HIS A 127 -8.15 7.39 -3.13
CA HIS A 127 -8.98 8.36 -3.83
C HIS A 127 -8.68 9.77 -3.35
N SER A 128 -8.24 10.63 -4.27
CA SER A 128 -7.97 12.05 -4.05
C SER A 128 -8.14 12.84 -5.34
N ASN A 129 -8.28 14.16 -5.21
CA ASN A 129 -8.49 15.09 -6.32
C ASN A 129 -7.20 15.79 -6.78
N SER A 130 -6.11 15.63 -6.04
CA SER A 130 -4.79 16.20 -6.36
C SER A 130 -3.70 15.51 -5.55
N SER A 131 -2.43 15.67 -5.95
CA SER A 131 -1.29 15.18 -5.19
C SER A 131 -1.18 15.84 -3.79
N GLU A 132 -1.38 17.15 -3.70
CA GLU A 132 -1.38 17.87 -2.43
C GLU A 132 -2.55 17.47 -1.53
N GLY A 133 -3.76 17.36 -2.10
CA GLY A 133 -4.96 16.92 -1.39
C GLY A 133 -4.84 15.50 -0.83
N THR A 134 -3.95 14.69 -1.39
CA THR A 134 -3.69 13.32 -0.94
C THR A 134 -3.17 13.27 0.49
N TYR A 135 -2.23 14.14 0.86
CA TYR A 135 -1.70 14.17 2.22
C TYR A 135 -2.77 14.56 3.25
N ARG A 136 -3.60 15.57 2.93
CA ARG A 136 -4.73 15.93 3.80
C ARG A 136 -5.73 14.80 3.93
N ARG A 137 -5.96 14.06 2.85
CA ARG A 137 -6.82 12.86 2.87
C ARG A 137 -6.23 11.78 3.76
N MET A 138 -4.93 11.50 3.69
CA MET A 138 -4.24 10.55 4.56
C MET A 138 -4.36 10.94 6.03
N VAL A 139 -4.11 12.22 6.39
CA VAL A 139 -4.31 12.73 7.76
C VAL A 139 -5.74 12.46 8.24
N SER A 140 -6.74 12.79 7.42
CA SER A 140 -8.15 12.54 7.75
C SER A 140 -8.46 11.04 7.98
N LEU A 141 -7.81 10.13 7.27
CA LEU A 141 -7.96 8.69 7.46
C LEU A 141 -7.24 8.22 8.74
N CYS A 142 -6.02 8.68 8.99
CA CYS A 142 -5.27 8.36 10.22
C CYS A 142 -6.02 8.80 11.49
N LYS A 143 -6.67 9.94 11.45
CA LYS A 143 -7.50 10.43 12.58
C LYS A 143 -8.69 9.53 12.96
N ARG A 144 -9.06 8.59 12.11
CA ARG A 144 -10.07 7.57 12.45
C ARG A 144 -9.52 6.51 13.41
N ALA A 145 -8.21 6.37 13.48
CA ALA A 145 -7.52 5.42 14.37
C ALA A 145 -6.94 6.09 15.62
N VAL A 146 -6.48 7.35 15.52
CA VAL A 146 -5.74 8.02 16.58
C VAL A 146 -6.19 9.47 16.76
N ASP A 147 -6.18 9.95 17.99
CA ASP A 147 -6.44 11.37 18.34
C ASP A 147 -5.10 12.13 18.42
N THR A 148 -4.48 12.32 17.27
CA THR A 148 -3.20 13.03 17.13
C THR A 148 -3.44 14.35 16.38
N PRO A 149 -2.78 15.45 16.74
CA PRO A 149 -2.90 16.72 16.04
C PRO A 149 -2.59 16.61 14.54
N ASP A 150 -3.32 17.37 13.72
CA ASP A 150 -3.21 17.34 12.25
C ASP A 150 -1.78 17.63 11.76
N ASP A 151 -1.09 18.62 12.36
CA ASP A 151 0.27 18.97 11.97
C ASP A 151 1.27 17.82 12.23
N THR A 152 1.08 17.12 13.36
CA THR A 152 1.89 15.94 13.69
C THR A 152 1.63 14.81 12.70
N LEU A 153 0.37 14.51 12.40
CA LEU A 153 0.01 13.50 11.41
C LEU A 153 0.47 13.90 10.01
N MET A 154 0.43 15.19 9.66
CA MET A 154 0.97 15.67 8.39
C MET A 154 2.46 15.38 8.28
N GLY A 155 3.23 15.61 9.36
CA GLY A 155 4.64 15.24 9.43
C GLY A 155 4.83 13.73 9.20
N TYR A 156 4.03 12.89 9.85
CA TYR A 156 4.12 11.44 9.72
C TYR A 156 3.80 10.94 8.31
N VAL A 157 2.72 11.41 7.70
CA VAL A 157 2.34 10.94 6.36
C VAL A 157 3.27 11.45 5.26
N THR A 158 3.86 12.64 5.42
CA THR A 158 4.85 13.17 4.47
C THR A 158 6.19 12.45 4.58
N GLU A 159 6.60 12.07 5.79
CA GLU A 159 7.77 11.21 6.03
C GLU A 159 7.53 9.80 5.45
N ALA A 160 6.36 9.21 5.72
CA ALA A 160 6.01 7.86 5.27
C ALA A 160 5.92 7.76 3.75
N TYR A 161 5.32 8.74 3.09
CA TYR A 161 5.09 8.74 1.64
C TYR A 161 5.74 9.96 0.98
N PRO A 162 7.06 9.96 0.77
CA PRO A 162 7.75 11.08 0.14
C PRO A 162 7.36 11.26 -1.34
N ILE A 163 6.69 10.26 -1.93
CA ILE A 163 6.24 10.30 -3.32
C ILE A 163 4.73 10.05 -3.39
N VAL A 164 4.03 11.00 -3.98
CA VAL A 164 2.62 10.87 -4.39
C VAL A 164 2.52 11.03 -5.89
N VAL A 165 1.99 9.99 -6.55
CA VAL A 165 1.71 9.98 -7.98
C VAL A 165 0.22 10.21 -8.18
N TYR A 166 -0.15 11.23 -8.94
CA TYR A 166 -1.54 11.54 -9.22
C TYR A 166 -1.91 11.09 -10.65
N CYS A 167 -2.85 10.15 -10.75
CA CYS A 167 -3.41 9.64 -11.99
C CYS A 167 -4.66 10.45 -12.37
N ARG A 168 -4.69 10.90 -13.63
CA ARG A 168 -5.83 11.62 -14.24
C ARG A 168 -6.54 10.73 -15.23
#